data_23c96af9dc03888ceffc9b4b3b9552c0
#
_entry.id   23c96af9dc03888ceffc9b4b3b9552c0
#
_cell.length_a   1.000
_cell.length_b   1.000
_cell.length_c   1.000
_cell.angle_alpha   90.00
_cell.angle_beta   90.00
_cell.angle_gamma   90.00
#
_symmetry.space_group_name_H-M   'P 1'
#
loop_
_entity.id
_entity.type
_entity.pdbx_description
1 polymer ?
#
loop_
_entity_poly.entity_id
_entity_poly.type
_entity_poly.pdbx_seq_one_letter_code
_entity_poly.pdbx_strand_id
1 'polypeptide(L)'
;SAAKPITSETKRPIPNYFWSRDSKYILYVQDQGGDENYNVYAVDPAKGEKAALETRNLTAAKGIRALIYSVPKSDPDALFVGINDRDKAWHDLYKVKISTGERTLIRKNTDRVTAWIIDNKAELRMATRSADNGDTEVLRVEAGSMPKIYSCGVLETCAPIRFDKENKLAWFITNKGDNVDLVELALMDPATGAAKPYES
;
A
#
# COMPACT_ATOMS: atom_id res chain seq x y z
N SER A 1 3.09 33.98 -10.63
CA SER A 1 2.86 33.14 -11.83
C SER A 1 1.51 32.44 -11.69
N ALA A 2 0.73 32.38 -12.75
CA ALA A 2 -0.54 31.66 -12.74
C ALA A 2 -0.27 30.15 -12.62
N ALA A 3 -1.06 29.45 -11.79
CA ALA A 3 -1.02 27.99 -11.70
C ALA A 3 -1.38 27.38 -13.06
N LYS A 4 -0.66 26.32 -13.46
CA LYS A 4 -0.93 25.60 -14.71
C LYS A 4 -1.37 24.18 -14.39
N PRO A 5 -2.36 23.62 -15.11
CA PRO A 5 -2.76 22.23 -14.93
C PRO A 5 -1.63 21.30 -15.42
N ILE A 6 -1.38 20.22 -14.69
CA ILE A 6 -0.42 19.17 -15.03
C ILE A 6 -1.09 17.86 -15.43
N THR A 7 -2.41 17.81 -15.43
CA THR A 7 -3.21 16.68 -15.90
C THR A 7 -4.24 17.19 -16.90
N SER A 8 -4.73 16.30 -17.77
CA SER A 8 -5.80 16.60 -18.75
C SER A 8 -7.18 16.17 -18.29
N GLU A 9 -7.34 15.80 -17.03
CA GLU A 9 -8.61 15.33 -16.51
C GLU A 9 -9.60 16.49 -16.34
N THR A 10 -10.77 16.37 -16.92
CA THR A 10 -11.82 17.37 -16.89
C THR A 10 -13.19 16.84 -16.44
N LYS A 11 -13.32 15.52 -16.30
CA LYS A 11 -14.61 14.88 -16.02
C LYS A 11 -14.74 14.36 -14.58
N ARG A 12 -13.65 13.86 -14.02
CA ARG A 12 -13.66 13.22 -12.70
C ARG A 12 -12.64 13.85 -11.76
N PRO A 13 -12.96 14.02 -10.48
CA PRO A 13 -11.99 14.51 -9.52
C PRO A 13 -10.87 13.49 -9.34
N ILE A 14 -9.65 13.97 -9.11
CA ILE A 14 -8.52 13.14 -8.66
C ILE A 14 -8.63 13.03 -7.14
N PRO A 15 -8.98 11.86 -6.58
CA PRO A 15 -9.29 11.74 -5.16
C PRO A 15 -8.05 11.82 -4.27
N ASN A 16 -6.88 11.46 -4.79
CA ASN A 16 -5.64 11.50 -4.03
C ASN A 16 -4.44 11.71 -4.95
N TYR A 17 -3.48 12.53 -4.48
CA TYR A 17 -2.21 12.77 -5.16
C TYR A 17 -1.09 13.04 -4.14
N PHE A 18 0.15 12.72 -4.50
CA PHE A 18 1.34 12.94 -3.66
C PHE A 18 2.60 12.97 -4.52
N TRP A 19 3.69 13.50 -3.96
CA TRP A 19 4.99 13.49 -4.60
C TRP A 19 5.70 12.14 -4.44
N SER A 20 6.45 11.72 -5.48
CA SER A 20 7.48 10.69 -5.32
C SER A 20 8.53 11.14 -4.31
N ARG A 21 9.26 10.20 -3.71
CA ARG A 21 10.21 10.50 -2.64
C ARG A 21 11.39 11.37 -3.08
N ASP A 22 11.73 11.32 -4.35
CA ASP A 22 12.76 12.18 -4.98
C ASP A 22 12.21 13.51 -5.52
N SER A 23 10.93 13.78 -5.32
CA SER A 23 10.22 14.98 -5.78
C SER A 23 10.26 15.21 -7.30
N LYS A 24 10.48 14.16 -8.10
CA LYS A 24 10.50 14.25 -9.57
C LYS A 24 9.13 14.06 -10.19
N TYR A 25 8.28 13.24 -9.57
CA TYR A 25 6.97 12.89 -10.10
C TYR A 25 5.87 13.25 -9.12
N ILE A 26 4.73 13.66 -9.64
CA ILE A 26 3.47 13.64 -8.91
C ILE A 26 2.75 12.36 -9.28
N LEU A 27 2.41 11.58 -8.24
CA LEU A 27 1.61 10.37 -8.37
C LEU A 27 0.17 10.70 -8.01
N TYR A 28 -0.77 10.11 -8.73
CA TYR A 28 -2.18 10.24 -8.39
C TYR A 28 -2.95 8.97 -8.74
N VAL A 29 -4.10 8.79 -8.12
CA VAL A 29 -5.00 7.67 -8.38
C VAL A 29 -6.27 8.18 -9.05
N GLN A 30 -6.76 7.43 -10.02
CA GLN A 30 -7.98 7.77 -10.74
C GLN A 30 -8.64 6.53 -11.34
N ASP A 31 -9.97 6.52 -11.36
CA ASP A 31 -10.79 5.56 -12.07
C ASP A 31 -11.14 6.05 -13.49
N GLN A 32 -11.68 5.18 -14.31
CA GLN A 32 -12.14 5.55 -15.65
C GLN A 32 -13.67 5.54 -15.69
N GLY A 33 -14.25 6.74 -15.75
CA GLY A 33 -15.70 6.89 -15.94
C GLY A 33 -16.59 6.47 -14.78
N GLY A 34 -16.04 6.30 -13.57
CA GLY A 34 -16.80 5.90 -12.38
C GLY A 34 -16.88 4.41 -12.15
N ASP A 35 -15.99 3.63 -12.77
CA ASP A 35 -15.95 2.16 -12.65
C ASP A 35 -15.27 1.67 -11.36
N GLU A 36 -14.77 2.61 -10.52
CA GLU A 36 -14.04 2.36 -9.25
C GLU A 36 -12.78 1.49 -9.41
N ASN A 37 -12.36 1.23 -10.65
CA ASN A 37 -11.11 0.55 -10.96
C ASN A 37 -9.96 1.56 -10.97
N TYR A 38 -9.55 1.97 -9.78
CA TYR A 38 -8.51 2.97 -9.59
C TYR A 38 -7.15 2.48 -10.08
N ASN A 39 -6.55 3.25 -10.98
CA ASN A 39 -5.20 3.06 -11.46
C ASN A 39 -4.27 4.11 -10.85
N VAL A 40 -2.97 3.83 -10.81
CA VAL A 40 -1.94 4.76 -10.35
C VAL A 40 -1.25 5.37 -11.55
N TYR A 41 -1.19 6.68 -11.55
CA TYR A 41 -0.56 7.48 -12.61
C TYR A 41 0.65 8.25 -12.06
N ALA A 42 1.64 8.48 -12.92
CA ALA A 42 2.78 9.34 -12.66
C ALA A 42 2.88 10.43 -13.71
N VAL A 43 3.09 11.68 -13.27
CA VAL A 43 3.31 12.83 -14.14
C VAL A 43 4.59 13.55 -13.72
N ASP A 44 5.40 13.96 -14.70
CA ASP A 44 6.60 14.76 -14.48
C ASP A 44 6.27 16.25 -14.65
N PRO A 45 6.17 17.03 -13.56
CA PRO A 45 5.81 18.43 -13.65
C PRO A 45 6.89 19.30 -14.30
N ALA A 46 8.14 18.84 -14.37
CA ALA A 46 9.23 19.57 -15.04
C ALA A 46 9.01 19.68 -16.56
N LYS A 47 8.14 18.84 -17.13
CA LYS A 47 7.76 18.88 -18.54
C LYS A 47 6.76 20.00 -18.88
N GLY A 48 6.32 20.76 -17.90
CA GLY A 48 5.44 21.92 -18.07
C GLY A 48 4.16 21.57 -18.82
N GLU A 49 3.88 22.23 -19.94
CA GLU A 49 2.64 22.03 -20.72
C GLU A 49 2.53 20.64 -21.35
N LYS A 50 3.64 19.92 -21.51
CA LYS A 50 3.65 18.53 -22.03
C LYS A 50 3.38 17.50 -20.93
N ALA A 51 3.41 17.89 -19.65
CA ALA A 51 3.27 16.95 -18.53
C ALA A 51 1.99 16.10 -18.64
N ALA A 52 0.86 16.72 -18.97
CA ALA A 52 -0.41 16.01 -19.12
C ALA A 52 -0.43 14.99 -20.25
N LEU A 53 0.25 15.27 -21.37
CA LEU A 53 0.33 14.37 -22.53
C LEU A 53 1.28 13.19 -22.28
N GLU A 54 2.25 13.35 -21.40
CA GLU A 54 3.26 12.34 -21.07
C GLU A 54 2.98 11.64 -19.72
N THR A 55 1.74 11.73 -19.23
CA THR A 55 1.29 11.00 -18.05
C THR A 55 1.38 9.50 -18.27
N ARG A 56 2.01 8.81 -17.34
CA ARG A 56 2.19 7.36 -17.40
C ARG A 56 1.22 6.66 -16.45
N ASN A 57 0.44 5.69 -16.97
CA ASN A 57 -0.32 4.78 -16.14
C ASN A 57 0.61 3.64 -15.66
N LEU A 58 0.95 3.64 -14.36
CA LEU A 58 1.87 2.67 -13.75
C LEU A 58 1.25 1.29 -13.55
N THR A 59 -0.09 1.20 -13.55
CA THR A 59 -0.82 -0.05 -13.27
C THR A 59 -1.75 -0.44 -14.41
N ALA A 60 -1.46 0.04 -15.63
CA ALA A 60 -2.32 -0.11 -16.80
C ALA A 60 -2.71 -1.58 -17.08
N ALA A 61 -3.98 -1.90 -16.81
CA ALA A 61 -4.66 -3.11 -17.29
C ALA A 61 -6.18 -2.88 -17.24
N LYS A 62 -6.92 -3.55 -18.12
CA LYS A 62 -8.38 -3.37 -18.17
C LYS A 62 -9.07 -4.01 -16.98
N GLY A 63 -9.96 -3.25 -16.33
CA GLY A 63 -10.79 -3.73 -15.22
C GLY A 63 -9.97 -4.20 -14.00
N ILE A 64 -8.84 -3.57 -13.74
CA ILE A 64 -8.05 -3.79 -12.54
C ILE A 64 -8.24 -2.66 -11.56
N ARG A 65 -8.11 -2.98 -10.30
CA ARG A 65 -7.97 -2.02 -9.20
C ARG A 65 -6.57 -2.12 -8.64
N ALA A 66 -5.93 -0.96 -8.42
CA ALA A 66 -4.64 -0.89 -7.77
C ALA A 66 -4.78 -0.35 -6.35
N LEU A 67 -3.98 -0.90 -5.42
CA LEU A 67 -3.86 -0.46 -4.04
C LEU A 67 -2.41 -0.08 -3.76
N ILE A 68 -2.16 1.13 -3.27
CA ILE A 68 -0.81 1.56 -2.90
C ILE A 68 -0.51 1.08 -1.48
N TYR A 69 0.55 0.28 -1.31
CA TYR A 69 1.00 -0.21 -0.01
C TYR A 69 2.18 0.59 0.55
N SER A 70 3.13 1.00 -0.30
CA SER A 70 4.30 1.75 0.17
C SER A 70 4.95 2.59 -0.92
N VAL A 71 5.49 3.73 -0.49
CA VAL A 71 6.39 4.60 -1.27
C VAL A 71 7.67 4.74 -0.43
N PRO A 72 8.63 3.80 -0.57
CA PRO A 72 9.76 3.70 0.33
C PRO A 72 10.74 4.86 0.16
N LYS A 73 11.33 5.34 1.28
CA LYS A 73 12.36 6.39 1.23
C LYS A 73 13.71 5.84 0.75
N SER A 74 13.99 4.56 1.01
CA SER A 74 15.24 3.90 0.63
C SER A 74 15.37 3.64 -0.87
N ASP A 75 14.23 3.63 -1.59
CA ASP A 75 14.17 3.50 -3.04
C ASP A 75 13.16 4.50 -3.60
N PRO A 76 13.59 5.76 -3.83
CA PRO A 76 12.69 6.86 -4.19
C PRO A 76 11.98 6.70 -5.54
N ASP A 77 12.49 5.86 -6.42
CA ASP A 77 11.88 5.52 -7.73
C ASP A 77 10.95 4.31 -7.65
N ALA A 78 10.74 3.74 -6.46
CA ALA A 78 9.89 2.57 -6.27
C ALA A 78 8.51 2.92 -5.70
N LEU A 79 7.51 2.17 -6.17
CA LEU A 79 6.16 2.13 -5.64
C LEU A 79 5.76 0.66 -5.43
N PHE A 80 5.28 0.32 -4.25
CA PHE A 80 4.70 -1.01 -3.99
C PHE A 80 3.19 -0.93 -4.10
N VAL A 81 2.64 -1.73 -5.02
CA VAL A 81 1.21 -1.75 -5.33
C VAL A 81 0.66 -3.17 -5.35
N GLY A 82 -0.58 -3.30 -4.92
CA GLY A 82 -1.39 -4.48 -5.18
C GLY A 82 -2.13 -4.31 -6.48
N ILE A 83 -2.13 -5.33 -7.32
CA ILE A 83 -2.88 -5.35 -8.58
C ILE A 83 -3.68 -6.65 -8.66
N ASN A 84 -4.97 -6.56 -8.96
CA ASN A 84 -5.89 -7.70 -9.05
C ASN A 84 -6.09 -8.18 -10.50
N ASP A 85 -5.02 -8.19 -11.28
CA ASP A 85 -5.03 -8.59 -12.70
C ASP A 85 -5.18 -10.11 -12.89
N ARG A 86 -4.55 -10.91 -12.02
CA ARG A 86 -4.64 -12.37 -12.03
C ARG A 86 -5.95 -12.89 -11.42
N ASP A 87 -6.36 -12.30 -10.30
CA ASP A 87 -7.55 -12.68 -9.54
C ASP A 87 -8.29 -11.42 -9.11
N LYS A 88 -9.57 -11.30 -9.44
CA LYS A 88 -10.37 -10.09 -9.17
C LYS A 88 -10.60 -9.84 -7.67
N ALA A 89 -10.57 -10.89 -6.86
CA ALA A 89 -10.75 -10.79 -5.41
C ALA A 89 -9.47 -10.41 -4.67
N TRP A 90 -8.28 -10.77 -5.22
CA TRP A 90 -7.02 -10.68 -4.50
C TRP A 90 -5.95 -9.93 -5.26
N HIS A 91 -5.25 -9.05 -4.57
CA HIS A 91 -4.20 -8.21 -5.13
C HIS A 91 -2.83 -8.87 -4.96
N ASP A 92 -2.19 -9.22 -6.06
CA ASP A 92 -0.79 -9.62 -6.06
C ASP A 92 0.09 -8.40 -5.79
N LEU A 93 1.21 -8.58 -5.09
CA LEU A 93 2.13 -7.49 -4.76
C LEU A 93 3.15 -7.30 -5.88
N TYR A 94 3.21 -6.08 -6.40
CA TYR A 94 4.22 -5.65 -7.37
C TYR A 94 5.06 -4.50 -6.83
N LYS A 95 6.33 -4.47 -7.22
CA LYS A 95 7.19 -3.30 -7.18
C LYS A 95 7.17 -2.66 -8.56
N VAL A 96 6.84 -1.38 -8.62
CA VAL A 96 6.78 -0.60 -9.86
C VAL A 96 7.85 0.47 -9.83
N LYS A 97 8.63 0.58 -10.90
CA LYS A 97 9.59 1.67 -11.11
C LYS A 97 8.85 2.87 -11.65
N ILE A 98 8.81 3.97 -10.89
CA ILE A 98 8.01 5.16 -11.23
C ILE A 98 8.48 5.78 -12.53
N SER A 99 9.79 5.89 -12.74
CA SER A 99 10.41 6.51 -13.91
C SER A 99 10.13 5.79 -15.23
N THR A 100 9.93 4.48 -15.20
CA THR A 100 9.76 3.65 -16.43
C THR A 100 8.40 2.98 -16.54
N GLY A 101 7.73 2.74 -15.41
CA GLY A 101 6.51 1.93 -15.32
C GLY A 101 6.78 0.41 -15.34
N GLU A 102 8.06 0.00 -15.29
CA GLU A 102 8.43 -1.41 -15.19
C GLU A 102 7.89 -2.03 -13.91
N ARG A 103 7.25 -3.21 -14.01
CA ARG A 103 6.63 -3.93 -12.91
C ARG A 103 7.35 -5.24 -12.64
N THR A 104 7.70 -5.46 -11.39
CA THR A 104 8.27 -6.72 -10.90
C THR A 104 7.30 -7.35 -9.92
N LEU A 105 6.86 -8.58 -10.16
CA LEU A 105 6.04 -9.34 -9.23
C LEU A 105 6.89 -9.71 -8.01
N ILE A 106 6.47 -9.28 -6.82
CA ILE A 106 7.13 -9.60 -5.55
C ILE A 106 6.49 -10.82 -4.91
N ARG A 107 5.14 -10.85 -4.84
CA ARG A 107 4.42 -11.96 -4.24
C ARG A 107 3.05 -12.15 -4.87
N LYS A 108 2.72 -13.39 -5.24
CA LYS A 108 1.34 -13.76 -5.58
C LYS A 108 0.50 -13.83 -4.31
N ASN A 109 -0.71 -13.36 -4.39
CA ASN A 109 -1.67 -13.49 -3.29
C ASN A 109 -2.48 -14.77 -3.46
N THR A 110 -2.01 -15.85 -2.86
CA THR A 110 -2.70 -17.14 -2.80
C THR A 110 -3.29 -17.44 -1.42
N ASP A 111 -3.10 -16.51 -0.47
CA ASP A 111 -3.37 -16.69 0.95
C ASP A 111 -4.40 -15.71 1.50
N ARG A 112 -5.21 -15.08 0.62
CA ARG A 112 -6.26 -14.12 1.00
C ARG A 112 -5.72 -12.90 1.76
N VAL A 113 -4.53 -12.46 1.39
CA VAL A 113 -3.88 -11.28 1.97
C VAL A 113 -4.69 -10.03 1.65
N THR A 114 -5.01 -9.25 2.67
CA THR A 114 -5.75 -7.99 2.57
C THR A 114 -4.83 -6.78 2.55
N ALA A 115 -3.65 -6.87 3.17
CA ALA A 115 -2.61 -5.83 3.09
C ALA A 115 -1.21 -6.41 3.16
N TRP A 116 -0.28 -5.77 2.44
CA TRP A 116 1.16 -6.06 2.44
C TRP A 116 1.89 -4.92 3.14
N ILE A 117 2.76 -5.23 4.09
CA ILE A 117 3.48 -4.24 4.89
C ILE A 117 4.97 -4.28 4.54
N ILE A 118 5.41 -3.19 3.92
CA ILE A 118 6.78 -2.96 3.45
C ILE A 118 7.51 -2.14 4.50
N ASP A 119 8.74 -2.51 4.80
CA ASP A 119 9.57 -1.83 5.78
C ASP A 119 10.32 -0.61 5.19
N ASN A 120 11.10 0.08 6.03
CA ASN A 120 11.84 1.28 5.63
C ASN A 120 13.00 1.00 4.66
N LYS A 121 13.38 -0.29 4.50
CA LYS A 121 14.40 -0.75 3.54
C LYS A 121 13.82 -1.26 2.22
N ALA A 122 12.50 -1.06 2.02
CA ALA A 122 11.76 -1.56 0.86
C ALA A 122 11.67 -3.09 0.80
N GLU A 123 11.63 -3.76 1.96
CA GLU A 123 11.47 -5.20 2.08
C GLU A 123 10.06 -5.55 2.56
N LEU A 124 9.47 -6.60 1.99
CA LEU A 124 8.18 -7.13 2.43
C LEU A 124 8.39 -7.92 3.73
N ARG A 125 7.81 -7.44 4.84
CA ARG A 125 8.05 -8.01 6.18
C ARG A 125 6.83 -8.64 6.81
N MET A 126 5.65 -8.06 6.60
CA MET A 126 4.42 -8.51 7.22
C MET A 126 3.27 -8.48 6.21
N ALA A 127 2.19 -9.15 6.56
CA ALA A 127 0.93 -9.11 5.82
C ALA A 127 -0.25 -9.24 6.79
N THR A 128 -1.42 -8.81 6.36
CA THR A 128 -2.68 -9.19 7.02
C THR A 128 -3.50 -10.05 6.08
N ARG A 129 -4.29 -10.98 6.61
CA ARG A 129 -5.25 -11.76 5.82
C ARG A 129 -6.56 -11.97 6.57
N SER A 130 -7.62 -12.26 5.80
CA SER A 130 -8.87 -12.75 6.35
C SER A 130 -8.81 -14.26 6.49
N ALA A 131 -9.06 -14.77 7.70
CA ALA A 131 -9.26 -16.19 7.96
C ALA A 131 -10.66 -16.65 7.54
N ASP A 132 -10.89 -17.98 7.48
CA ASP A 132 -12.20 -18.54 7.05
C ASP A 132 -13.34 -18.21 8.02
N ASN A 133 -13.04 -18.03 9.30
CA ASN A 133 -14.00 -17.63 10.33
C ASN A 133 -14.24 -16.10 10.36
N GLY A 134 -13.63 -15.32 9.46
CA GLY A 134 -13.74 -13.87 9.38
C GLY A 134 -12.74 -13.10 10.26
N ASP A 135 -11.92 -13.77 11.05
CA ASP A 135 -10.87 -13.12 11.84
C ASP A 135 -9.83 -12.45 10.95
N THR A 136 -9.19 -11.42 11.48
CA THR A 136 -7.99 -10.84 10.88
C THR A 136 -6.75 -11.49 11.47
N GLU A 137 -5.89 -12.02 10.62
CA GLU A 137 -4.60 -12.57 11.02
C GLU A 137 -3.47 -11.67 10.55
N VAL A 138 -2.49 -11.43 11.43
CA VAL A 138 -1.22 -10.76 11.11
C VAL A 138 -0.16 -11.81 10.90
N LEU A 139 0.52 -11.74 9.77
CA LEU A 139 1.49 -12.73 9.33
C LEU A 139 2.87 -12.10 9.26
N ARG A 140 3.89 -12.85 9.67
CA ARG A 140 5.29 -12.57 9.33
C ARG A 140 5.59 -13.16 7.96
N VAL A 141 6.18 -12.40 7.07
CA VAL A 141 6.53 -12.88 5.73
C VAL A 141 7.95 -13.45 5.73
N GLU A 142 8.07 -14.68 5.27
CA GLU A 142 9.31 -15.42 5.07
C GLU A 142 9.42 -15.89 3.60
N ALA A 143 10.58 -16.39 3.19
CA ALA A 143 10.82 -16.79 1.80
C ALA A 143 9.81 -17.82 1.27
N GLY A 144 9.45 -18.80 2.08
CA GLY A 144 8.55 -19.91 1.68
C GLY A 144 7.26 -20.01 2.49
N SER A 145 7.04 -19.14 3.50
CA SER A 145 5.91 -19.23 4.42
C SER A 145 5.42 -17.86 4.89
N MET A 146 4.26 -17.87 5.51
CA MET A 146 3.71 -16.68 6.19
C MET A 146 3.08 -17.12 7.52
N PRO A 147 3.90 -17.44 8.55
CA PRO A 147 3.38 -17.85 9.84
C PRO A 147 2.57 -16.72 10.50
N LYS A 148 1.43 -17.11 11.08
CA LYS A 148 0.62 -16.22 11.89
C LYS A 148 1.35 -15.86 13.18
N ILE A 149 1.45 -14.57 13.48
CA ILE A 149 2.07 -14.03 14.68
C ILE A 149 1.08 -13.31 15.60
N TYR A 150 -0.10 -12.91 15.06
CA TYR A 150 -1.17 -12.27 15.83
C TYR A 150 -2.51 -12.50 15.15
N SER A 151 -3.61 -12.39 15.91
CA SER A 151 -4.96 -12.40 15.32
C SER A 151 -5.94 -11.66 16.20
N CYS A 152 -7.02 -11.18 15.60
CA CYS A 152 -8.18 -10.63 16.29
C CYS A 152 -9.48 -11.06 15.62
N GLY A 153 -10.53 -11.11 16.42
CA GLY A 153 -11.86 -11.49 15.97
C GLY A 153 -12.51 -10.46 15.05
N VAL A 154 -13.67 -10.83 14.49
CA VAL A 154 -14.40 -10.02 13.49
C VAL A 154 -14.82 -8.63 13.97
N LEU A 155 -14.98 -8.45 15.27
CA LEU A 155 -15.36 -7.16 15.88
C LEU A 155 -14.17 -6.34 16.35
N GLU A 156 -12.97 -6.89 16.22
CA GLU A 156 -11.72 -6.25 16.65
C GLU A 156 -10.93 -5.73 15.44
N THR A 157 -10.04 -4.80 15.69
CA THR A 157 -9.09 -4.24 14.72
C THR A 157 -7.69 -4.74 15.01
N CYS A 158 -6.98 -5.22 13.99
CA CYS A 158 -5.57 -5.59 14.04
C CYS A 158 -4.89 -5.14 12.75
N ALA A 159 -4.19 -4.03 12.77
CA ALA A 159 -3.56 -3.52 11.57
C ALA A 159 -2.13 -3.00 11.83
N PRO A 160 -1.10 -3.71 11.36
CA PRO A 160 0.21 -3.11 11.18
C PRO A 160 0.13 -1.98 10.16
N ILE A 161 0.71 -0.81 10.49
CA ILE A 161 0.61 0.39 9.65
C ILE A 161 1.91 0.62 8.89
N ARG A 162 3.02 0.63 9.60
CA ARG A 162 4.37 0.92 9.09
C ARG A 162 5.41 0.55 10.12
N PHE A 163 6.66 0.46 9.72
CA PHE A 163 7.77 0.28 10.65
C PHE A 163 8.15 1.59 11.35
N ASP A 164 8.71 1.46 12.54
CA ASP A 164 9.32 2.55 13.29
C ASP A 164 10.57 3.09 12.58
N LYS A 165 11.14 4.18 13.10
CA LYS A 165 12.31 4.83 12.49
C LYS A 165 13.53 3.90 12.45
N GLU A 166 13.70 3.08 13.45
CA GLU A 166 14.78 2.11 13.61
C GLU A 166 14.57 0.83 12.78
N ASN A 167 13.41 0.69 12.12
CA ASN A 167 13.02 -0.48 11.31
C ASN A 167 12.97 -1.79 12.12
N LYS A 168 12.73 -1.68 13.42
CA LYS A 168 12.71 -2.82 14.36
C LYS A 168 11.31 -3.26 14.72
N LEU A 169 10.44 -2.31 15.05
CA LEU A 169 9.07 -2.53 15.48
C LEU A 169 8.09 -2.01 14.42
N ALA A 170 6.91 -2.59 14.39
CA ALA A 170 5.82 -2.09 13.56
C ALA A 170 4.84 -1.26 14.41
N TRP A 171 4.50 -0.07 13.95
CA TRP A 171 3.33 0.64 14.44
C TRP A 171 2.09 -0.18 14.13
N PHE A 172 1.28 -0.39 15.15
CA PHE A 172 0.17 -1.30 15.12
C PHE A 172 -1.06 -0.65 15.77
N ILE A 173 -2.21 -0.76 15.15
CA ILE A 173 -3.47 -0.33 15.74
C ILE A 173 -4.30 -1.53 16.11
N THR A 174 -4.87 -1.51 17.31
CA THR A 174 -5.72 -2.60 17.82
C THR A 174 -6.71 -2.09 18.84
N ASN A 175 -7.85 -2.74 18.93
CA ASN A 175 -8.77 -2.64 20.06
C ASN A 175 -9.01 -4.02 20.70
N LYS A 176 -8.08 -4.96 20.48
CA LYS A 176 -8.16 -6.30 21.07
C LYS A 176 -7.80 -6.24 22.53
N GLY A 177 -8.68 -6.77 23.36
CA GLY A 177 -8.49 -6.93 24.80
C GLY A 177 -9.77 -6.71 25.59
N ASP A 178 -9.76 -7.16 26.83
CA ASP A 178 -10.85 -6.93 27.78
C ASP A 178 -10.88 -5.45 28.14
N ASN A 179 -12.00 -4.78 27.95
CA ASN A 179 -12.21 -3.35 28.25
C ASN A 179 -11.52 -2.35 27.30
N VAL A 180 -11.20 -2.74 26.06
CA VAL A 180 -10.67 -1.82 25.03
C VAL A 180 -11.79 -1.40 24.10
N ASP A 181 -12.47 -0.30 24.40
CA ASP A 181 -13.58 0.23 23.58
C ASP A 181 -13.08 1.03 22.37
N LEU A 182 -11.87 1.57 22.43
CA LEU A 182 -11.26 2.41 21.40
C LEU A 182 -10.04 1.75 20.79
N VAL A 183 -9.80 2.08 19.53
CA VAL A 183 -8.57 1.65 18.86
C VAL A 183 -7.37 2.35 19.50
N GLU A 184 -6.38 1.57 19.93
CA GLU A 184 -5.14 2.03 20.53
C GLU A 184 -3.98 1.92 19.54
N LEU A 185 -2.99 2.81 19.70
CA LEU A 185 -1.71 2.72 19.01
C LEU A 185 -0.75 1.88 19.85
N ALA A 186 -0.11 0.91 19.21
CA ALA A 186 0.84 0.01 19.84
C ALA A 186 2.11 -0.12 19.01
N LEU A 187 3.16 -0.67 19.59
CA LEU A 187 4.36 -1.15 18.91
C LEU A 187 4.39 -2.67 18.97
N MET A 188 4.50 -3.30 17.80
CA MET A 188 4.52 -4.76 17.63
C MET A 188 5.91 -5.22 17.21
N ASP A 189 6.41 -6.25 17.86
CA ASP A 189 7.57 -7.00 17.38
C ASP A 189 7.16 -7.86 16.18
N PRO A 190 7.68 -7.61 14.98
CA PRO A 190 7.31 -8.35 13.76
C PRO A 190 7.82 -9.80 13.76
N ALA A 191 8.74 -10.17 14.66
CA ALA A 191 9.23 -11.53 14.77
C ALA A 191 8.29 -12.43 15.59
N THR A 192 7.69 -11.87 16.66
CA THR A 192 6.92 -12.64 17.64
C THR A 192 5.44 -12.30 17.66
N GLY A 193 5.04 -11.13 17.15
CA GLY A 193 3.68 -10.61 17.27
C GLY A 193 3.38 -9.98 18.63
N ALA A 194 4.35 -9.91 19.55
CA ALA A 194 4.16 -9.23 20.83
C ALA A 194 3.91 -7.74 20.60
N ALA A 195 2.77 -7.26 21.07
CA ALA A 195 2.36 -5.87 20.95
C ALA A 195 2.28 -5.22 22.32
N LYS A 196 2.74 -3.97 22.44
CA LYS A 196 2.66 -3.16 23.65
C LYS A 196 2.01 -1.83 23.32
N PRO A 197 1.02 -1.36 24.09
CA PRO A 197 0.47 -0.02 23.94
C PRO A 197 1.58 1.03 23.90
N TYR A 198 1.40 2.02 23.04
CA TYR A 198 2.31 3.16 22.97
C TYR A 198 1.82 4.24 23.93
N GLU A 199 2.58 4.43 25.00
CA GLU A 199 2.41 5.53 25.97
C GLU A 199 3.28 6.69 25.53
N SER A 200 2.69 7.88 25.36
CA SER A 200 3.37 9.13 24.94
C SER A 200 3.95 9.89 26.13
#